data_bb4f1197494b954dbb89205b8c671ef4
#
_entry.id   bb4f1197494b954dbb89205b8c671ef4
#
_cell.length_a   1.000
_cell.length_b   1.000
_cell.length_c   1.000
_cell.angle_alpha   90.00
_cell.angle_beta   90.00
_cell.angle_gamma   90.00
#
_symmetry.space_group_name_H-M   'P 1'
#
loop_
_entity.id
_entity.type
_entity.pdbx_description
1 polymer ?
#
loop_
_entity_poly.entity_id
_entity_poly.type
_entity_poly.pdbx_seq_one_letter_code
_entity_poly.pdbx_strand_id
1 'polypeptide(L)'
;MTRTTYAPLVESVTQSYIDTMSLLSSLRPGGRHGLSSRESRDPIGYAVAAVNRLAQSDLIDRVGLRRQAERAVYVTTRDGFRVATAAGRTFARAGGRSPGARPAAAASRGVFDLTPTEDEQMLVDVVTELADEVLRPAAAAADDACAAPPEVLAATREVGLPVLGVPESLGGIMEERSAMAGTLVAEALARGDMGLAVASLAPGAVATALGLWGTDAQQQTYLPAFAGDDVPAAALCLAEPRVLFDASAPATTATRDGDGFVLDGVKSGVVRGAEAELFVVSAALDGTPALFLVESGAAGLEVEADPSMGLRAASLSRLHLDGVRVPGDALLGDTDGRAHTECVRLSRLAWCALAVGTAQAVLDYVKDYVNEREAFGEPISHRQSVAFMVADIAIELQAMRLLTWKAASRAARGDDVARAVGLARQLCAEKGMRIGLDGVQLLGGHGFVKEHPVERWYRDLRAIGVMEGAVLV
;
A
#
# COMPACT_ATOMS: atom_id res chain seq x y z
N MET A 1 -25.26 37.24 7.20
CA MET A 1 -25.51 37.68 8.59
C MET A 1 -26.86 37.13 9.02
N THR A 2 -26.87 36.02 9.73
CA THR A 2 -27.99 35.62 10.62
C THR A 2 -27.44 34.46 11.46
N ARG A 3 -27.18 34.78 12.74
CA ARG A 3 -26.86 33.78 13.76
C ARG A 3 -28.14 33.02 14.10
N THR A 4 -28.25 31.78 13.66
CA THR A 4 -29.32 30.88 14.08
C THR A 4 -28.96 30.33 15.47
N THR A 5 -29.72 30.77 16.48
CA THR A 5 -29.58 30.35 17.88
C THR A 5 -30.03 28.89 18.04
N TYR A 6 -29.15 28.01 18.39
CA TYR A 6 -29.43 26.59 18.70
C TYR A 6 -29.91 26.36 20.14
N ALA A 7 -30.19 27.43 20.90
CA ALA A 7 -30.61 27.37 22.31
C ALA A 7 -31.91 26.57 22.57
N PRO A 8 -33.00 26.71 21.79
CA PRO A 8 -34.23 26.00 22.09
C PRO A 8 -34.16 24.47 21.85
N LEU A 9 -33.31 24.03 20.95
CA LEU A 9 -33.13 22.59 20.65
C LEU A 9 -32.37 21.87 21.76
N VAL A 10 -31.42 22.55 22.38
CA VAL A 10 -30.61 21.99 23.49
C VAL A 10 -31.46 21.86 24.74
N GLU A 11 -32.33 22.86 25.06
CA GLU A 11 -33.23 22.81 26.20
C GLU A 11 -34.26 21.69 26.03
N SER A 12 -34.88 21.56 24.85
CA SER A 12 -35.87 20.50 24.57
C SER A 12 -35.29 19.10 24.71
N VAL A 13 -34.06 18.89 24.22
CA VAL A 13 -33.37 17.59 24.32
C VAL A 13 -32.92 17.29 25.74
N THR A 14 -32.49 18.31 26.50
CA THR A 14 -32.10 18.17 27.91
C THR A 14 -33.31 17.86 28.78
N GLN A 15 -34.47 18.50 28.54
CA GLN A 15 -35.71 18.25 29.26
C GLN A 15 -36.24 16.83 28.94
N SER A 16 -36.23 16.41 27.69
CA SER A 16 -36.62 15.06 27.27
C SER A 16 -35.72 13.99 27.90
N TYR A 17 -34.43 14.28 28.06
CA TYR A 17 -33.46 13.37 28.72
C TYR A 17 -33.73 13.26 30.23
N ILE A 18 -34.03 14.38 30.90
CA ILE A 18 -34.39 14.43 32.33
C ILE A 18 -35.71 13.68 32.58
N ASP A 19 -36.70 13.86 31.72
CA ASP A 19 -38.01 13.20 31.82
C ASP A 19 -37.89 11.68 31.56
N THR A 20 -37.05 11.27 30.61
CA THR A 20 -36.74 9.85 30.33
C THR A 20 -36.00 9.21 31.50
N MET A 21 -35.05 9.92 32.11
CA MET A 21 -34.32 9.46 33.31
C MET A 21 -35.20 9.37 34.54
N SER A 22 -36.18 10.28 34.71
CA SER A 22 -37.18 10.23 35.76
C SER A 22 -38.12 9.02 35.63
N LEU A 23 -38.55 8.70 34.39
CA LEU A 23 -39.32 7.50 34.07
C LEU A 23 -38.57 6.20 34.30
N LEU A 24 -37.27 6.18 33.97
CA LEU A 24 -36.40 5.01 34.19
C LEU A 24 -36.09 4.78 35.67
N SER A 25 -36.07 5.84 36.49
CA SER A 25 -35.87 5.73 37.95
C SER A 25 -37.11 5.16 38.68
N SER A 26 -38.30 5.29 38.07
CA SER A 26 -39.56 4.73 38.61
C SER A 26 -39.74 3.23 38.29
N LEU A 27 -38.95 2.68 37.37
CA LEU A 27 -38.97 1.27 36.99
C LEU A 27 -37.95 0.46 37.80
N ARG A 28 -38.11 0.38 39.15
CA ARG A 28 -37.32 -0.53 39.99
C ARG A 28 -37.80 -1.97 39.80
N PRO A 29 -36.95 -2.89 39.30
CA PRO A 29 -37.27 -4.32 39.29
C PRO A 29 -37.02 -4.91 40.67
N GLY A 30 -38.08 -5.35 41.34
CA GLY A 30 -37.94 -6.32 42.39
C GLY A 30 -37.65 -7.68 41.81
N GLY A 31 -36.51 -8.26 42.16
CA GLY A 31 -36.17 -9.62 41.76
C GLY A 31 -34.68 -9.88 41.73
N ARG A 32 -34.18 -10.60 42.72
CA ARG A 32 -32.81 -11.07 42.90
C ARG A 32 -32.45 -12.10 41.82
N HIS A 33 -31.51 -11.77 40.91
CA HIS A 33 -30.56 -12.72 40.32
C HIS A 33 -29.35 -11.92 39.82
N GLY A 34 -28.23 -12.16 40.40
CA GLY A 34 -26.82 -12.10 40.12
C GLY A 34 -26.29 -11.22 38.99
N LEU A 35 -26.26 -9.89 39.17
CA LEU A 35 -25.34 -9.00 38.50
C LEU A 35 -24.46 -8.34 39.57
N SER A 36 -23.15 -8.21 39.33
CA SER A 36 -22.22 -7.67 40.31
C SER A 36 -22.62 -6.23 40.71
N SER A 37 -22.50 -5.89 41.99
CA SER A 37 -22.98 -4.64 42.57
C SER A 37 -22.31 -3.36 42.03
N ARG A 38 -21.42 -3.45 41.07
CA ARG A 38 -20.75 -2.33 40.41
C ARG A 38 -21.42 -1.92 39.09
N GLU A 39 -21.95 -2.88 38.32
CA GLU A 39 -22.63 -2.59 37.04
C GLU A 39 -24.03 -1.96 37.24
N SER A 40 -24.65 -2.16 38.39
CA SER A 40 -25.97 -1.65 38.72
C SER A 40 -26.04 -0.17 39.10
N ARG A 41 -24.90 0.53 39.14
CA ARG A 41 -24.85 1.95 39.60
C ARG A 41 -24.55 2.96 38.48
N ASP A 42 -24.26 2.51 37.27
CA ASP A 42 -24.00 3.40 36.13
C ASP A 42 -25.29 3.67 35.35
N PRO A 43 -25.72 4.93 35.19
CA PRO A 43 -26.89 5.30 34.38
C PRO A 43 -26.84 4.78 32.95
N ILE A 44 -25.63 4.66 32.39
CA ILE A 44 -25.41 4.13 31.05
C ILE A 44 -25.68 2.63 31.00
N GLY A 45 -25.26 1.88 32.03
CA GLY A 45 -25.55 0.46 32.17
C GLY A 45 -27.01 0.13 32.24
N TYR A 46 -27.81 0.97 32.92
CA TYR A 46 -29.30 0.86 32.95
C TYR A 46 -29.93 1.12 31.57
N ALA A 47 -29.44 2.12 30.84
CA ALA A 47 -29.94 2.45 29.51
C ALA A 47 -29.65 1.32 28.51
N VAL A 48 -28.42 0.75 28.53
CA VAL A 48 -28.03 -0.39 27.69
C VAL A 48 -28.83 -1.65 28.03
N ALA A 49 -29.06 -1.93 29.33
CA ALA A 49 -29.88 -3.06 29.76
C ALA A 49 -31.35 -2.93 29.34
N ALA A 50 -31.90 -1.72 29.37
CA ALA A 50 -33.28 -1.43 28.91
C ALA A 50 -33.38 -1.63 27.37
N VAL A 51 -32.43 -1.13 26.61
CA VAL A 51 -32.36 -1.29 25.14
C VAL A 51 -32.24 -2.76 24.77
N ASN A 52 -31.38 -3.52 25.45
CA ASN A 52 -31.22 -4.96 25.21
C ASN A 52 -32.50 -5.75 25.56
N ARG A 53 -33.21 -5.39 26.61
CA ARG A 53 -34.54 -6.02 26.94
C ARG A 53 -35.61 -5.68 25.91
N LEU A 54 -35.64 -4.45 25.41
CA LEU A 54 -36.57 -4.09 24.34
C LEU A 54 -36.26 -4.85 23.05
N ALA A 55 -34.97 -4.94 22.69
CA ALA A 55 -34.54 -5.65 21.49
C ALA A 55 -34.81 -7.18 21.54
N GLN A 56 -34.88 -7.77 22.75
CA GLN A 56 -35.20 -9.17 22.97
C GLN A 56 -36.69 -9.48 23.16
N SER A 57 -37.59 -8.46 23.12
CA SER A 57 -39.00 -8.66 23.36
C SER A 57 -39.75 -9.06 22.08
N ASP A 58 -40.44 -10.19 22.10
CA ASP A 58 -41.36 -10.66 21.02
C ASP A 58 -42.52 -9.68 20.72
N LEU A 59 -42.72 -8.67 21.53
CA LEU A 59 -43.80 -7.69 21.39
C LEU A 59 -43.59 -6.79 20.16
N ILE A 60 -42.35 -6.45 19.86
CA ILE A 60 -41.97 -5.60 18.70
C ILE A 60 -42.19 -6.35 17.40
N ASP A 61 -41.93 -7.66 17.37
CA ASP A 61 -42.18 -8.52 16.22
C ASP A 61 -43.68 -8.73 15.95
N ARG A 62 -44.49 -8.85 16.99
CA ARG A 62 -45.96 -9.00 16.87
C ARG A 62 -46.65 -7.78 16.31
N VAL A 63 -46.09 -6.58 16.48
CA VAL A 63 -46.67 -5.31 16.03
C VAL A 63 -46.07 -4.83 14.70
N GLY A 64 -45.08 -5.56 14.14
CA GLY A 64 -44.45 -5.23 12.85
C GLY A 64 -43.60 -3.93 12.85
N LEU A 65 -43.22 -3.42 14.02
CA LEU A 65 -42.50 -2.16 14.18
C LEU A 65 -40.99 -2.30 14.37
N ARG A 66 -40.43 -3.50 14.12
CA ARG A 66 -38.99 -3.82 14.35
C ARG A 66 -38.05 -2.82 13.66
N ARG A 67 -38.28 -2.54 12.38
CA ARG A 67 -37.45 -1.60 11.60
C ARG A 67 -37.46 -0.17 12.13
N GLN A 68 -38.61 0.26 12.62
CA GLN A 68 -38.79 1.61 13.20
C GLN A 68 -38.13 1.70 14.57
N ALA A 69 -38.23 0.64 15.39
CA ALA A 69 -37.59 0.54 16.69
C ALA A 69 -36.05 0.49 16.56
N GLU A 70 -35.50 -0.31 15.65
CA GLU A 70 -34.06 -0.38 15.36
C GLU A 70 -33.51 0.98 14.88
N ARG A 71 -34.25 1.66 14.00
CA ARG A 71 -33.89 3.01 13.53
C ARG A 71 -33.92 4.04 14.65
N ALA A 72 -34.94 4.00 15.51
CA ALA A 72 -35.07 4.88 16.66
C ALA A 72 -33.92 4.63 17.67
N VAL A 73 -33.60 3.39 17.97
CA VAL A 73 -32.48 3.02 18.85
C VAL A 73 -31.15 3.49 18.28
N TYR A 74 -30.90 3.26 17.00
CA TYR A 74 -29.69 3.72 16.34
C TYR A 74 -29.52 5.23 16.39
N VAL A 75 -30.54 5.99 16.00
CA VAL A 75 -30.52 7.47 16.02
C VAL A 75 -30.32 7.98 17.43
N THR A 76 -31.07 7.44 18.40
CA THR A 76 -31.03 7.88 19.80
C THR A 76 -29.67 7.59 20.44
N THR A 77 -29.08 6.43 20.14
CA THR A 77 -27.75 6.07 20.66
C THR A 77 -26.67 6.94 20.05
N ARG A 78 -26.69 7.13 18.72
CA ARG A 78 -25.73 7.99 18.01
C ARG A 78 -25.78 9.43 18.50
N ASP A 79 -26.97 10.00 18.58
CA ASP A 79 -27.13 11.40 18.93
C ASP A 79 -27.00 11.61 20.43
N GLY A 80 -27.38 10.64 21.26
CA GLY A 80 -27.14 10.62 22.70
C GLY A 80 -25.67 10.66 23.07
N PHE A 81 -24.81 9.88 22.38
CA PHE A 81 -23.35 9.95 22.56
C PHE A 81 -22.77 11.30 22.15
N ARG A 82 -23.24 11.89 21.05
CA ARG A 82 -22.83 13.24 20.62
C ARG A 82 -23.20 14.32 21.65
N VAL A 83 -24.40 14.27 22.16
CA VAL A 83 -24.91 15.23 23.20
C VAL A 83 -24.15 15.02 24.52
N ALA A 84 -23.97 13.80 24.98
CA ALA A 84 -23.21 13.49 26.20
C ALA A 84 -21.75 13.97 26.12
N THR A 85 -21.12 13.80 24.97
CA THR A 85 -19.74 14.28 24.73
C THR A 85 -19.67 15.80 24.66
N ALA A 86 -20.67 16.47 24.06
CA ALA A 86 -20.75 17.92 23.99
C ALA A 86 -21.07 18.52 25.37
N ALA A 87 -22.01 17.92 26.11
CA ALA A 87 -22.35 18.33 27.48
C ALA A 87 -21.16 18.15 28.43
N GLY A 88 -20.43 17.03 28.35
CA GLY A 88 -19.20 16.80 29.12
C GLY A 88 -18.14 17.87 28.88
N ARG A 89 -17.97 18.32 27.63
CA ARG A 89 -17.04 19.41 27.26
C ARG A 89 -17.50 20.77 27.78
N THR A 90 -18.81 21.06 27.75
CA THR A 90 -19.37 22.32 28.29
C THR A 90 -19.33 22.35 29.81
N PHE A 91 -19.63 21.24 30.49
CA PHE A 91 -19.51 21.12 31.96
C PHE A 91 -18.05 21.27 32.43
N ALA A 92 -17.09 20.68 31.72
CA ALA A 92 -15.68 20.86 32.01
C ALA A 92 -15.19 22.30 31.84
N ARG A 93 -15.79 23.05 30.87
CA ARG A 93 -15.54 24.49 30.68
C ARG A 93 -16.24 25.39 31.72
N ALA A 94 -17.46 25.05 32.12
CA ALA A 94 -18.25 25.82 33.09
C ALA A 94 -17.77 25.60 34.53
N GLY A 95 -17.14 24.47 34.83
CA GLY A 95 -16.61 24.13 36.16
C GLY A 95 -15.35 24.86 36.58
N GLY A 96 -14.88 25.87 35.86
CA GLY A 96 -13.73 26.72 36.23
C GLY A 96 -12.40 25.97 36.37
N ARG A 97 -12.33 24.69 35.95
CA ARG A 97 -11.07 23.98 35.81
C ARG A 97 -10.43 24.48 34.52
N SER A 98 -9.48 25.41 34.64
CA SER A 98 -8.53 25.62 33.56
C SER A 98 -8.03 24.24 33.12
N PRO A 99 -8.09 23.90 31.81
CA PRO A 99 -7.41 22.71 31.34
C PRO A 99 -5.99 22.82 31.90
N GLY A 100 -5.61 21.93 32.79
CA GLY A 100 -4.27 21.93 33.36
C GLY A 100 -3.28 22.07 32.21
N ALA A 101 -2.27 22.91 32.34
CA ALA A 101 -1.26 23.05 31.33
C ALA A 101 -0.74 21.65 31.01
N ARG A 102 -0.98 21.21 29.80
CA ARG A 102 -0.44 19.92 29.36
C ARG A 102 1.06 20.00 29.54
N PRO A 103 1.69 19.13 30.35
CA PRO A 103 3.15 19.13 30.44
C PRO A 103 3.71 19.17 29.04
N ALA A 104 4.70 20.02 28.80
CA ALA A 104 5.38 20.02 27.51
C ALA A 104 5.80 18.58 27.22
N ALA A 105 5.30 18.03 26.14
CA ALA A 105 5.73 16.72 25.72
C ALA A 105 7.24 16.81 25.56
N ALA A 106 7.98 15.97 26.27
CA ALA A 106 9.39 15.80 25.98
C ALA A 106 9.50 15.59 24.48
N ALA A 107 10.42 16.33 23.82
CA ALA A 107 10.66 16.14 22.39
C ALA A 107 10.79 14.63 22.16
N SER A 108 9.82 14.04 21.46
CA SER A 108 9.71 12.60 21.34
C SER A 108 10.87 12.13 20.46
N ARG A 109 11.96 11.76 21.11
CA ARG A 109 13.07 11.07 20.43
C ARG A 109 12.50 9.75 19.89
N GLY A 110 12.34 9.65 18.57
CA GLY A 110 11.91 8.44 17.89
C GLY A 110 10.49 8.44 17.31
N VAL A 111 9.78 9.56 17.28
CA VAL A 111 8.59 9.71 16.44
C VAL A 111 9.05 9.95 15.01
N PHE A 112 8.49 9.19 14.09
CA PHE A 112 8.72 9.40 12.66
C PHE A 112 7.84 10.56 12.21
N ASP A 113 8.42 11.46 11.46
CA ASP A 113 7.64 12.36 10.63
C ASP A 113 7.25 11.59 9.38
N LEU A 114 5.98 11.35 9.22
CA LEU A 114 5.38 10.67 8.08
C LEU A 114 4.59 11.65 7.21
N THR A 115 4.70 12.95 7.48
CA THR A 115 4.05 13.97 6.68
C THR A 115 4.90 14.21 5.43
N PRO A 116 4.35 14.00 4.22
CA PRO A 116 5.06 14.36 2.99
C PRO A 116 5.41 15.86 2.98
N THR A 117 6.53 16.20 2.41
CA THR A 117 6.88 17.59 2.11
C THR A 117 5.93 18.18 1.07
N GLU A 118 5.92 19.49 0.89
CA GLU A 118 5.10 20.13 -0.15
C GLU A 118 5.48 19.63 -1.55
N ASP A 119 6.77 19.43 -1.82
CA ASP A 119 7.26 18.90 -3.10
C ASP A 119 6.86 17.43 -3.30
N GLU A 120 7.00 16.61 -2.27
CA GLU A 120 6.53 15.21 -2.30
C GLU A 120 5.01 15.13 -2.53
N GLN A 121 4.24 16.04 -1.93
CA GLN A 121 2.79 16.08 -2.13
C GLN A 121 2.43 16.50 -3.57
N MET A 122 3.09 17.51 -4.13
CA MET A 122 2.88 17.90 -5.53
C MET A 122 3.20 16.75 -6.50
N LEU A 123 4.28 16.02 -6.25
CA LEU A 123 4.64 14.85 -7.05
C LEU A 123 3.57 13.77 -6.96
N VAL A 124 3.07 13.49 -5.75
CA VAL A 124 1.99 12.51 -5.51
C VAL A 124 0.72 12.92 -6.23
N ASP A 125 0.36 14.20 -6.21
CA ASP A 125 -0.86 14.69 -6.87
C ASP A 125 -0.79 14.47 -8.39
N VAL A 126 0.34 14.82 -9.04
CA VAL A 126 0.58 14.58 -10.47
C VAL A 126 0.55 13.09 -10.82
N VAL A 127 1.22 12.27 -10.02
CA VAL A 127 1.26 10.82 -10.26
C VAL A 127 -0.09 10.16 -10.00
N THR A 128 -0.88 10.68 -9.06
CA THR A 128 -2.25 10.20 -8.81
C THR A 128 -3.18 10.49 -10.00
N GLU A 129 -3.09 11.69 -10.56
CA GLU A 129 -3.83 12.06 -11.78
C GLU A 129 -3.45 11.13 -12.95
N LEU A 130 -2.16 10.92 -13.18
CA LEU A 130 -1.66 9.97 -14.18
C LEU A 130 -2.18 8.55 -13.94
N ALA A 131 -2.20 8.08 -12.70
CA ALA A 131 -2.69 6.75 -12.33
C ALA A 131 -4.19 6.59 -12.61
N ASP A 132 -5.00 7.60 -12.31
CA ASP A 132 -6.45 7.57 -12.50
C ASP A 132 -6.86 7.79 -13.96
N GLU A 133 -6.18 8.68 -14.70
CA GLU A 133 -6.55 9.06 -16.08
C GLU A 133 -5.90 8.19 -17.16
N VAL A 134 -4.70 7.64 -16.91
CA VAL A 134 -3.95 6.88 -17.90
C VAL A 134 -3.82 5.40 -17.53
N LEU A 135 -3.28 5.07 -16.34
CA LEU A 135 -3.01 3.67 -15.99
C LEU A 135 -4.30 2.87 -15.80
N ARG A 136 -5.23 3.39 -15.00
CA ARG A 136 -6.46 2.66 -14.68
C ARG A 136 -7.32 2.34 -15.92
N PRO A 137 -7.57 3.26 -16.86
CA PRO A 137 -8.31 2.96 -18.08
C PRO A 137 -7.61 1.94 -19.00
N ALA A 138 -6.27 1.96 -19.06
CA ALA A 138 -5.49 1.06 -19.91
C ALA A 138 -5.34 -0.36 -19.32
N ALA A 139 -5.56 -0.52 -18.03
CA ALA A 139 -5.17 -1.70 -17.25
C ALA A 139 -5.78 -3.02 -17.73
N ALA A 140 -7.07 -3.04 -18.11
CA ALA A 140 -7.74 -4.26 -18.58
C ALA A 140 -7.16 -4.74 -19.91
N ALA A 141 -6.97 -3.83 -20.87
CA ALA A 141 -6.38 -4.15 -22.17
C ALA A 141 -4.91 -4.57 -22.06
N ALA A 142 -4.16 -3.92 -21.18
CA ALA A 142 -2.76 -4.27 -20.91
C ALA A 142 -2.60 -5.65 -20.24
N ASP A 143 -3.50 -6.00 -19.30
CA ASP A 143 -3.54 -7.34 -18.71
C ASP A 143 -3.85 -8.41 -19.77
N ASP A 144 -4.82 -8.16 -20.65
CA ASP A 144 -5.18 -9.11 -21.72
C ASP A 144 -4.06 -9.26 -22.76
N ALA A 145 -3.39 -8.16 -23.12
CA ALA A 145 -2.26 -8.16 -24.05
C ALA A 145 -0.96 -8.72 -23.44
N CYS A 146 -0.86 -8.84 -22.10
CA CYS A 146 0.36 -9.17 -21.38
C CYS A 146 1.52 -8.20 -21.69
N ALA A 147 1.22 -6.92 -21.92
CA ALA A 147 2.19 -5.89 -22.26
C ALA A 147 1.69 -4.50 -21.84
N ALA A 148 2.61 -3.64 -21.43
CA ALA A 148 2.32 -2.23 -21.19
C ALA A 148 2.17 -1.49 -22.53
N PRO A 149 1.07 -0.74 -22.77
CA PRO A 149 0.91 0.05 -23.96
C PRO A 149 1.99 1.13 -24.09
N PRO A 150 2.56 1.37 -25.29
CA PRO A 150 3.59 2.39 -25.50
C PRO A 150 3.17 3.79 -25.06
N GLU A 151 1.89 4.15 -25.23
CA GLU A 151 1.33 5.43 -24.81
C GLU A 151 1.33 5.61 -23.28
N VAL A 152 1.11 4.54 -22.51
CA VAL A 152 1.21 4.58 -21.05
C VAL A 152 2.66 4.81 -20.63
N LEU A 153 3.61 4.09 -21.26
CA LEU A 153 5.03 4.25 -21.00
C LEU A 153 5.53 5.66 -21.39
N ALA A 154 5.00 6.23 -22.48
CA ALA A 154 5.30 7.60 -22.89
C ALA A 154 4.79 8.60 -21.83
N ALA A 155 3.53 8.51 -21.41
CA ALA A 155 2.97 9.38 -20.39
C ALA A 155 3.75 9.33 -19.07
N THR A 156 4.22 8.15 -18.65
CA THR A 156 5.03 7.99 -17.43
C THR A 156 6.44 8.59 -17.57
N ARG A 157 7.00 8.62 -18.78
CA ARG A 157 8.25 9.34 -19.07
C ARG A 157 8.07 10.85 -19.03
N GLU A 158 6.99 11.37 -19.59
CA GLU A 158 6.69 12.81 -19.61
C GLU A 158 6.60 13.41 -18.20
N VAL A 159 6.11 12.66 -17.22
CA VAL A 159 6.10 13.09 -15.81
C VAL A 159 7.42 12.82 -15.07
N GLY A 160 8.45 12.32 -15.76
CA GLY A 160 9.81 12.19 -15.22
C GLY A 160 10.04 10.97 -14.32
N LEU A 161 9.23 9.90 -14.40
CA LEU A 161 9.42 8.73 -13.52
C LEU A 161 10.80 8.06 -13.68
N PRO A 162 11.37 7.90 -14.88
CA PRO A 162 12.69 7.26 -15.04
C PRO A 162 13.84 8.04 -14.40
N VAL A 163 13.70 9.36 -14.23
CA VAL A 163 14.77 10.25 -13.72
C VAL A 163 14.70 10.51 -12.22
N LEU A 164 13.74 9.96 -11.50
CA LEU A 164 13.65 10.14 -10.03
C LEU A 164 14.88 9.63 -9.27
N GLY A 165 15.61 8.67 -9.83
CA GLY A 165 16.86 8.14 -9.28
C GLY A 165 18.13 8.74 -9.89
N VAL A 166 18.02 9.69 -10.84
CA VAL A 166 19.15 10.32 -11.53
C VAL A 166 19.55 11.60 -10.78
N PRO A 167 20.84 11.82 -10.45
CA PRO A 167 21.31 13.08 -9.89
C PRO A 167 21.06 14.26 -10.82
N GLU A 168 20.74 15.44 -10.27
CA GLU A 168 20.51 16.67 -11.05
C GLU A 168 21.68 17.00 -11.98
N SER A 169 22.93 16.78 -11.54
CA SER A 169 24.14 16.98 -12.34
C SER A 169 24.22 16.13 -13.61
N LEU A 170 23.41 15.07 -13.71
CA LEU A 170 23.33 14.15 -14.86
C LEU A 170 21.95 14.18 -15.53
N GLY A 171 21.16 15.22 -15.29
CA GLY A 171 19.87 15.46 -15.93
C GLY A 171 18.65 15.01 -15.11
N GLY A 172 18.83 14.62 -13.85
CA GLY A 172 17.71 14.33 -12.94
C GLY A 172 16.92 15.57 -12.54
N ILE A 173 15.77 15.35 -11.93
CA ILE A 173 14.83 16.40 -11.52
C ILE A 173 14.84 16.69 -10.02
N MET A 174 15.54 15.91 -9.22
CA MET A 174 15.60 16.06 -7.77
C MET A 174 17.04 16.36 -7.34
N GLU A 175 17.21 17.35 -6.44
CA GLU A 175 18.51 17.71 -5.86
C GLU A 175 19.07 16.53 -5.03
N GLU A 176 18.20 15.91 -4.21
CA GLU A 176 18.52 14.71 -3.44
C GLU A 176 17.45 13.63 -3.63
N ARG A 177 17.88 12.38 -3.77
CA ARG A 177 16.96 11.24 -3.85
C ARG A 177 16.25 11.04 -2.51
N SER A 178 14.94 10.89 -2.55
CA SER A 178 14.12 10.55 -1.38
C SER A 178 13.49 9.16 -1.56
N ALA A 179 13.85 8.21 -0.69
CA ALA A 179 13.15 6.93 -0.62
C ALA A 179 11.68 7.08 -0.21
N MET A 180 11.34 8.18 0.48
CA MET A 180 9.95 8.50 0.80
C MET A 180 9.19 8.92 -0.46
N ALA A 181 9.74 9.81 -1.28
CA ALA A 181 9.16 10.21 -2.56
C ALA A 181 8.95 8.99 -3.49
N GLY A 182 9.97 8.13 -3.65
CA GLY A 182 9.85 6.91 -4.44
C GLY A 182 8.76 5.96 -3.92
N THR A 183 8.63 5.83 -2.60
CA THR A 183 7.57 5.03 -1.96
C THR A 183 6.18 5.60 -2.25
N LEU A 184 5.99 6.90 -2.14
CA LEU A 184 4.72 7.58 -2.40
C LEU A 184 4.32 7.48 -3.89
N VAL A 185 5.29 7.64 -4.79
CA VAL A 185 5.09 7.46 -6.24
C VAL A 185 4.66 6.04 -6.57
N ALA A 186 5.35 5.04 -6.03
CA ALA A 186 5.00 3.64 -6.26
C ALA A 186 3.60 3.29 -5.72
N GLU A 187 3.23 3.82 -4.55
CA GLU A 187 1.88 3.68 -3.97
C GLU A 187 0.82 4.32 -4.88
N ALA A 188 1.03 5.56 -5.33
CA ALA A 188 0.08 6.28 -6.17
C ALA A 188 -0.13 5.60 -7.54
N LEU A 189 0.94 5.19 -8.22
CA LEU A 189 0.86 4.46 -9.49
C LEU A 189 0.13 3.13 -9.36
N ALA A 190 0.46 2.34 -8.33
CA ALA A 190 -0.14 1.02 -8.12
C ALA A 190 -1.62 1.09 -7.74
N ARG A 191 -2.11 2.24 -7.25
CA ARG A 191 -3.54 2.49 -7.09
C ARG A 191 -4.25 2.55 -8.46
N GLY A 192 -3.58 2.99 -9.51
CA GLY A 192 -4.07 2.88 -10.88
C GLY A 192 -4.08 1.43 -11.36
N ASP A 193 -2.89 0.84 -11.49
CA ASP A 193 -2.69 -0.58 -11.82
C ASP A 193 -1.26 -1.00 -11.44
N MET A 194 -1.11 -2.15 -10.74
CA MET A 194 0.20 -2.62 -10.27
C MET A 194 1.11 -3.07 -11.42
N GLY A 195 0.57 -3.79 -12.39
CA GLY A 195 1.35 -4.30 -13.53
C GLY A 195 1.95 -3.17 -14.37
N LEU A 196 1.13 -2.15 -14.69
CA LEU A 196 1.58 -0.95 -15.40
C LEU A 196 2.52 -0.09 -14.55
N ALA A 197 2.30 0.03 -13.24
CA ALA A 197 3.19 0.73 -12.34
C ALA A 197 4.60 0.09 -12.34
N VAL A 198 4.68 -1.23 -12.24
CA VAL A 198 5.94 -1.98 -12.28
C VAL A 198 6.64 -1.82 -13.63
N ALA A 199 5.90 -1.92 -14.76
CA ALA A 199 6.44 -1.71 -16.09
C ALA A 199 7.06 -0.32 -16.28
N SER A 200 6.39 0.70 -15.71
CA SER A 200 6.81 2.11 -15.81
C SER A 200 7.99 2.45 -14.91
N LEU A 201 8.07 1.83 -13.73
CA LEU A 201 9.12 2.09 -12.74
C LEU A 201 10.42 1.29 -12.99
N ALA A 202 10.40 0.24 -13.82
CA ALA A 202 11.54 -0.63 -14.02
C ALA A 202 12.80 0.10 -14.55
N PRO A 203 12.76 1.01 -15.54
CA PRO A 203 13.92 1.79 -15.97
C PRO A 203 14.47 2.67 -14.84
N GLY A 204 13.60 3.35 -14.10
CA GLY A 204 13.99 4.17 -12.95
C GLY A 204 14.65 3.38 -11.82
N ALA A 205 14.30 2.09 -11.66
CA ALA A 205 14.97 1.21 -10.69
C ALA A 205 16.44 0.98 -11.06
N VAL A 206 16.75 0.82 -12.34
CA VAL A 206 18.13 0.67 -12.83
C VAL A 206 18.89 1.99 -12.70
N ALA A 207 18.25 3.11 -13.07
CA ALA A 207 18.84 4.44 -12.87
C ALA A 207 19.15 4.71 -11.38
N THR A 208 18.23 4.36 -10.49
CA THR A 208 18.45 4.45 -9.03
C THR A 208 19.61 3.58 -8.56
N ALA A 209 19.72 2.34 -9.06
CA ALA A 209 20.82 1.44 -8.72
C ALA A 209 22.18 2.02 -9.16
N LEU A 210 22.26 2.57 -10.39
CA LEU A 210 23.43 3.27 -10.89
C LEU A 210 23.77 4.51 -10.06
N GLY A 211 22.79 5.31 -9.71
CA GLY A 211 22.98 6.51 -8.87
C GLY A 211 23.48 6.19 -7.46
N LEU A 212 23.03 5.08 -6.87
CA LEU A 212 23.42 4.67 -5.52
C LEU A 212 24.76 3.97 -5.44
N TRP A 213 25.07 3.09 -6.40
CA TRP A 213 26.20 2.17 -6.29
C TRP A 213 27.15 2.23 -7.49
N GLY A 214 26.80 2.97 -8.54
CA GLY A 214 27.66 3.14 -9.70
C GLY A 214 28.88 4.01 -9.38
N THR A 215 30.02 3.68 -10.01
CA THR A 215 31.18 4.57 -10.06
C THR A 215 30.84 5.81 -10.88
N ASP A 216 31.61 6.89 -10.70
CA ASP A 216 31.45 8.11 -11.51
C ASP A 216 31.47 7.82 -13.02
N ALA A 217 32.33 6.89 -13.47
CA ALA A 217 32.42 6.48 -14.87
C ALA A 217 31.13 5.78 -15.34
N GLN A 218 30.58 4.84 -14.54
CA GLN A 218 29.33 4.17 -14.84
C GLN A 218 28.15 5.14 -14.88
N GLN A 219 28.08 6.03 -13.89
CA GLN A 219 27.03 7.06 -13.82
C GLN A 219 27.08 7.98 -15.05
N GLN A 220 28.26 8.48 -15.41
CA GLN A 220 28.46 9.33 -16.59
C GLN A 220 28.15 8.63 -17.91
N THR A 221 28.38 7.30 -17.98
CA THR A 221 28.12 6.50 -19.18
C THR A 221 26.63 6.25 -19.37
N TYR A 222 25.91 5.84 -18.32
CA TYR A 222 24.55 5.31 -18.46
C TYR A 222 23.45 6.29 -18.05
N LEU A 223 23.61 7.11 -16.96
CA LEU A 223 22.52 7.90 -16.43
C LEU A 223 21.99 8.98 -17.38
N PRO A 224 22.81 9.66 -18.20
CA PRO A 224 22.27 10.67 -19.13
C PRO A 224 21.24 10.12 -20.13
N ALA A 225 21.31 8.82 -20.47
CA ALA A 225 20.33 8.19 -21.36
C ALA A 225 18.93 8.13 -20.73
N PHE A 226 18.84 7.95 -19.41
CA PHE A 226 17.55 7.94 -18.69
C PHE A 226 16.91 9.33 -18.58
N ALA A 227 17.70 10.40 -18.75
CA ALA A 227 17.23 11.79 -18.76
C ALA A 227 16.97 12.33 -20.17
N GLY A 228 17.22 11.53 -21.21
CA GLY A 228 16.98 11.90 -22.61
C GLY A 228 15.53 11.65 -23.05
N ASP A 229 15.24 12.06 -24.30
CA ASP A 229 13.93 11.86 -24.91
C ASP A 229 13.63 10.37 -25.20
N ASP A 230 14.67 9.56 -25.46
CA ASP A 230 14.58 8.14 -25.72
C ASP A 230 15.15 7.35 -24.53
N VAL A 231 14.32 7.14 -23.53
CA VAL A 231 14.71 6.44 -22.30
C VAL A 231 14.87 4.95 -22.57
N PRO A 232 16.05 4.36 -22.29
CA PRO A 232 16.27 2.94 -22.51
C PRO A 232 15.36 2.08 -21.60
N ALA A 233 14.82 1.02 -22.15
CA ALA A 233 14.20 -0.01 -21.33
C ALA A 233 15.30 -0.70 -20.52
N ALA A 234 15.08 -0.87 -19.22
CA ALA A 234 16.08 -1.47 -18.35
C ALA A 234 15.41 -2.28 -17.22
N ALA A 235 16.08 -3.31 -16.74
CA ALA A 235 15.51 -4.23 -15.79
C ALA A 235 16.48 -4.64 -14.66
N LEU A 236 15.93 -4.72 -13.45
CA LEU A 236 16.61 -5.21 -12.26
C LEU A 236 16.29 -6.70 -12.06
N CYS A 237 17.31 -7.57 -12.13
CA CYS A 237 17.20 -9.02 -12.20
C CYS A 237 17.73 -9.69 -10.92
N LEU A 238 16.88 -9.80 -9.88
CA LEU A 238 17.24 -10.45 -8.61
C LEU A 238 16.66 -11.86 -8.48
N ALA A 239 15.38 -12.05 -8.81
CA ALA A 239 14.66 -13.29 -8.60
C ALA A 239 15.20 -14.44 -9.47
N GLU A 240 15.10 -15.69 -8.97
CA GLU A 240 15.48 -16.90 -9.67
C GLU A 240 14.37 -17.95 -9.66
N PRO A 241 14.21 -18.78 -10.71
CA PRO A 241 13.13 -19.75 -10.84
C PRO A 241 13.40 -21.01 -10.01
N ARG A 242 13.56 -20.88 -8.71
CA ARG A 242 13.78 -22.02 -7.81
C ARG A 242 12.89 -21.98 -6.59
N VAL A 243 12.55 -23.15 -6.10
CA VAL A 243 11.78 -23.30 -4.86
C VAL A 243 12.58 -22.75 -3.67
N LEU A 244 11.92 -22.01 -2.79
CA LEU A 244 12.52 -21.35 -1.62
C LEU A 244 13.71 -20.45 -2.00
N PHE A 245 13.54 -19.69 -3.08
CA PHE A 245 14.52 -18.69 -3.47
C PHE A 245 14.81 -17.73 -2.32
N ASP A 246 16.10 -17.54 -2.04
CA ASP A 246 16.58 -16.54 -1.09
C ASP A 246 17.37 -15.48 -1.84
N ALA A 247 16.85 -14.25 -1.87
CA ALA A 247 17.48 -13.14 -2.57
C ALA A 247 18.88 -12.80 -2.01
N SER A 248 19.17 -13.15 -0.75
CA SER A 248 20.50 -12.95 -0.14
C SER A 248 21.54 -14.02 -0.54
N ALA A 249 21.11 -15.07 -1.23
CA ALA A 249 21.96 -16.17 -1.65
C ALA A 249 21.63 -16.60 -3.09
N PRO A 250 21.95 -15.77 -4.11
CA PRO A 250 21.69 -16.09 -5.50
C PRO A 250 22.45 -17.37 -5.92
N ALA A 251 21.80 -18.21 -6.74
CA ALA A 251 22.46 -19.37 -7.34
C ALA A 251 23.15 -19.02 -8.67
N THR A 252 22.75 -17.93 -9.33
CA THR A 252 23.50 -17.36 -10.44
C THR A 252 24.89 -17.01 -9.95
N THR A 253 25.91 -17.41 -10.69
CA THR A 253 27.33 -17.24 -10.32
C THR A 253 28.03 -16.23 -11.20
N ALA A 254 29.01 -15.55 -10.60
CA ALA A 254 29.97 -14.74 -11.31
C ALA A 254 31.38 -15.30 -11.04
N THR A 255 32.14 -15.60 -12.10
CA THR A 255 33.52 -16.11 -12.00
C THR A 255 34.43 -15.09 -12.62
N ARG A 256 35.58 -14.82 -11.99
CA ARG A 256 36.60 -13.93 -12.56
C ARG A 256 37.26 -14.57 -13.81
N ASP A 257 37.37 -13.79 -14.88
CA ASP A 257 38.00 -14.20 -16.14
C ASP A 257 38.87 -13.06 -16.67
N GLY A 258 40.16 -13.15 -16.44
CA GLY A 258 41.09 -12.07 -16.74
C GLY A 258 40.81 -10.81 -15.93
N ASP A 259 40.49 -9.72 -16.61
CA ASP A 259 40.10 -8.44 -16.03
C ASP A 259 38.56 -8.26 -15.89
N GLY A 260 37.78 -9.28 -16.34
CA GLY A 260 36.33 -9.25 -16.30
C GLY A 260 35.72 -10.40 -15.51
N PHE A 261 34.44 -10.68 -15.83
CA PHE A 261 33.65 -11.72 -15.20
C PHE A 261 32.86 -12.53 -16.23
N VAL A 262 32.58 -13.79 -15.88
CA VAL A 262 31.68 -14.69 -16.60
C VAL A 262 30.51 -14.98 -15.71
N LEU A 263 29.29 -14.74 -16.21
CA LEU A 263 28.03 -14.95 -15.50
C LEU A 263 27.31 -16.20 -16.02
N ASP A 264 26.88 -17.07 -15.09
CA ASP A 264 26.15 -18.29 -15.40
C ASP A 264 24.94 -18.43 -14.46
N GLY A 265 23.74 -18.65 -15.01
CA GLY A 265 22.54 -18.84 -14.23
C GLY A 265 21.25 -18.44 -14.94
N VAL A 266 20.16 -18.35 -14.17
CA VAL A 266 18.85 -18.00 -14.70
C VAL A 266 18.17 -17.02 -13.76
N LYS A 267 17.63 -15.92 -14.31
CA LYS A 267 16.77 -14.98 -13.60
C LYS A 267 15.32 -15.14 -14.07
N SER A 268 14.35 -14.85 -13.20
CA SER A 268 12.91 -14.92 -13.48
C SER A 268 12.19 -13.66 -13.00
N GLY A 269 10.98 -13.46 -13.51
CA GLY A 269 10.19 -12.29 -13.15
C GLY A 269 10.85 -10.98 -13.56
N VAL A 270 11.64 -10.99 -14.63
CA VAL A 270 12.35 -9.81 -15.18
C VAL A 270 11.33 -8.95 -15.93
N VAL A 271 11.09 -7.75 -15.43
CA VAL A 271 10.10 -6.82 -15.99
C VAL A 271 10.55 -6.31 -17.35
N ARG A 272 9.69 -6.47 -18.37
CA ARG A 272 9.95 -6.04 -19.74
C ARG A 272 11.31 -6.52 -20.27
N GLY A 273 11.75 -7.72 -19.83
CA GLY A 273 13.10 -8.22 -20.14
C GLY A 273 13.35 -8.36 -21.64
N ALA A 274 12.33 -8.68 -22.44
CA ALA A 274 12.45 -8.77 -23.89
C ALA A 274 12.72 -7.43 -24.59
N GLU A 275 12.38 -6.31 -23.94
CA GLU A 275 12.61 -4.96 -24.46
C GLU A 275 13.85 -4.31 -23.83
N ALA A 276 14.35 -4.85 -22.72
CA ALA A 276 15.41 -4.22 -21.95
C ALA A 276 16.74 -4.19 -22.70
N GLU A 277 17.39 -3.05 -22.70
CA GLU A 277 18.69 -2.80 -23.28
C GLU A 277 19.83 -2.96 -22.25
N LEU A 278 19.49 -2.71 -20.96
CA LEU A 278 20.42 -2.81 -19.85
C LEU A 278 19.79 -3.60 -18.69
N PHE A 279 20.56 -4.53 -18.13
CA PHE A 279 20.18 -5.32 -16.97
C PHE A 279 21.11 -5.07 -15.79
N VAL A 280 20.56 -4.98 -14.57
CA VAL A 280 21.33 -5.11 -13.33
C VAL A 280 21.09 -6.51 -12.79
N VAL A 281 22.07 -7.38 -12.91
CA VAL A 281 21.97 -8.81 -12.58
C VAL A 281 22.65 -9.11 -11.26
N SER A 282 21.92 -9.76 -10.35
CA SER A 282 22.48 -10.29 -9.10
C SER A 282 23.17 -11.63 -9.35
N ALA A 283 24.41 -11.80 -8.88
CA ALA A 283 25.15 -13.05 -8.95
C ALA A 283 26.09 -13.22 -7.74
N ALA A 284 26.42 -14.46 -7.39
CA ALA A 284 27.40 -14.76 -6.35
C ALA A 284 28.80 -14.69 -6.92
N LEU A 285 29.60 -13.73 -6.46
CA LEU A 285 31.03 -13.61 -6.74
C LEU A 285 31.83 -14.13 -5.53
N ASP A 286 32.58 -15.19 -5.71
CA ASP A 286 33.37 -15.82 -4.63
C ASP A 286 32.49 -16.14 -3.38
N GLY A 287 31.21 -16.49 -3.60
CA GLY A 287 30.24 -16.81 -2.55
C GLY A 287 29.56 -15.60 -1.91
N THR A 288 29.90 -14.35 -2.31
CA THR A 288 29.28 -13.12 -1.85
C THR A 288 28.36 -12.57 -2.94
N PRO A 289 27.09 -12.21 -2.62
CA PRO A 289 26.19 -11.61 -3.60
C PRO A 289 26.70 -10.26 -4.10
N ALA A 290 26.68 -10.05 -5.41
CA ALA A 290 27.09 -8.81 -6.06
C ALA A 290 26.11 -8.45 -7.20
N LEU A 291 26.20 -7.23 -7.72
CA LEU A 291 25.40 -6.72 -8.82
C LEU A 291 26.29 -6.47 -10.05
N PHE A 292 25.80 -6.82 -11.22
CA PHE A 292 26.54 -6.67 -12.48
C PHE A 292 25.68 -5.99 -13.53
N LEU A 293 26.25 -5.03 -14.25
CA LEU A 293 25.66 -4.43 -15.44
C LEU A 293 25.85 -5.39 -16.62
N VAL A 294 24.78 -5.69 -17.34
CA VAL A 294 24.78 -6.55 -18.53
C VAL A 294 23.97 -5.85 -19.61
N GLU A 295 24.60 -5.58 -20.75
CA GLU A 295 23.90 -5.04 -21.92
C GLU A 295 23.22 -6.17 -22.70
N SER A 296 22.08 -5.89 -23.33
CA SER A 296 21.26 -6.89 -24.04
C SER A 296 21.97 -7.58 -25.21
N GLY A 297 22.99 -6.93 -25.78
CA GLY A 297 23.82 -7.48 -26.85
C GLY A 297 24.89 -8.49 -26.39
N ALA A 298 25.00 -8.80 -25.08
CA ALA A 298 26.04 -9.71 -24.56
C ALA A 298 25.86 -11.13 -25.11
N ALA A 299 26.95 -11.74 -25.61
CA ALA A 299 26.90 -13.11 -26.09
C ALA A 299 26.60 -14.08 -24.94
N GLY A 300 25.72 -15.06 -25.17
CA GLY A 300 25.27 -16.03 -24.16
C GLY A 300 24.09 -15.55 -23.33
N LEU A 301 23.54 -14.35 -23.59
CA LEU A 301 22.33 -13.85 -22.99
C LEU A 301 21.13 -14.22 -23.86
N GLU A 302 20.16 -14.92 -23.28
CA GLU A 302 18.88 -15.22 -23.92
C GLU A 302 17.72 -14.79 -23.04
N VAL A 303 16.66 -14.25 -23.66
CA VAL A 303 15.45 -13.80 -22.97
C VAL A 303 14.24 -14.56 -23.49
N GLU A 304 13.49 -15.19 -22.59
CA GLU A 304 12.22 -15.86 -22.92
C GLU A 304 11.06 -15.29 -22.10
N ALA A 305 9.83 -15.43 -22.58
CA ALA A 305 8.65 -15.04 -21.81
C ALA A 305 8.50 -15.89 -20.54
N ASP A 306 8.16 -15.26 -19.41
CA ASP A 306 7.88 -15.91 -18.11
C ASP A 306 6.43 -15.64 -17.69
N PRO A 307 5.44 -16.32 -18.30
CA PRO A 307 4.04 -16.01 -18.09
C PRO A 307 3.62 -16.25 -16.64
N SER A 308 2.99 -15.28 -16.04
CA SER A 308 2.59 -15.28 -14.63
C SER A 308 1.07 -15.08 -14.48
N MET A 309 0.56 -15.40 -13.30
CA MET A 309 -0.85 -15.21 -12.97
C MET A 309 -1.23 -13.73 -12.86
N GLY A 310 -0.43 -12.94 -12.14
CA GLY A 310 -0.55 -11.49 -11.99
C GLY A 310 0.58 -10.74 -12.68
N LEU A 311 0.57 -9.42 -12.60
CA LEU A 311 1.56 -8.53 -13.23
C LEU A 311 1.67 -8.74 -14.75
N ARG A 312 0.58 -9.12 -15.41
CA ARG A 312 0.62 -9.48 -16.83
C ARG A 312 1.05 -8.30 -17.70
N ALA A 313 0.57 -7.09 -17.38
CA ALA A 313 0.98 -5.87 -18.07
C ALA A 313 2.48 -5.54 -17.92
N ALA A 314 3.17 -6.12 -16.92
CA ALA A 314 4.61 -5.94 -16.74
C ALA A 314 5.47 -6.80 -17.68
N SER A 315 4.87 -7.64 -18.53
CA SER A 315 5.57 -8.44 -19.56
C SER A 315 6.78 -9.18 -18.99
N LEU A 316 6.54 -10.06 -17.99
CA LEU A 316 7.62 -10.73 -17.28
C LEU A 316 8.38 -11.69 -18.18
N SER A 317 9.69 -11.72 -18.01
CA SER A 317 10.62 -12.54 -18.79
C SER A 317 11.53 -13.33 -17.86
N ARG A 318 12.09 -14.40 -18.43
CA ARG A 318 13.20 -15.16 -17.86
C ARG A 318 14.47 -14.84 -18.62
N LEU A 319 15.56 -14.65 -17.89
CA LEU A 319 16.86 -14.30 -18.44
C LEU A 319 17.82 -15.48 -18.23
N HIS A 320 18.31 -16.06 -19.29
CA HIS A 320 19.32 -17.12 -19.28
C HIS A 320 20.70 -16.52 -19.52
N LEU A 321 21.65 -16.88 -18.67
CA LEU A 321 23.02 -16.46 -18.71
C LEU A 321 23.88 -17.73 -18.91
N ASP A 322 24.41 -17.92 -20.08
CA ASP A 322 25.28 -19.08 -20.45
C ASP A 322 26.66 -18.57 -20.86
N GLY A 323 27.57 -18.50 -19.89
CA GLY A 323 28.90 -17.98 -20.09
C GLY A 323 28.95 -16.52 -20.51
N VAL A 324 28.02 -15.68 -20.02
CA VAL A 324 27.92 -14.24 -20.37
C VAL A 324 29.14 -13.51 -19.84
N ARG A 325 29.98 -12.98 -20.77
CA ARG A 325 31.19 -12.23 -20.42
C ARG A 325 30.89 -10.75 -20.27
N VAL A 326 31.31 -10.19 -19.14
CA VAL A 326 31.23 -8.76 -18.87
C VAL A 326 32.58 -8.20 -18.44
N PRO A 327 32.89 -6.94 -18.76
CA PRO A 327 34.17 -6.32 -18.36
C PRO A 327 34.26 -6.12 -16.84
N GLY A 328 35.44 -5.81 -16.32
CA GLY A 328 35.65 -5.61 -14.89
C GLY A 328 34.90 -4.44 -14.30
N ASP A 329 34.67 -3.41 -15.11
CA ASP A 329 33.86 -2.24 -14.76
C ASP A 329 32.34 -2.46 -14.85
N ALA A 330 31.88 -3.68 -15.16
CA ALA A 330 30.48 -4.06 -15.06
C ALA A 330 30.04 -4.31 -13.61
N LEU A 331 30.96 -4.53 -12.68
CA LEU A 331 30.61 -4.67 -11.25
C LEU A 331 30.01 -3.36 -10.72
N LEU A 332 28.78 -3.44 -10.19
CA LEU A 332 28.07 -2.31 -9.61
C LEU A 332 28.21 -2.34 -8.07
N GLY A 333 28.84 -1.33 -7.51
CA GLY A 333 29.22 -1.29 -6.10
C GLY A 333 30.49 -2.10 -5.81
N ASP A 334 30.63 -2.51 -4.55
CA ASP A 334 31.77 -3.27 -4.06
C ASP A 334 31.54 -4.78 -4.00
N THR A 335 32.61 -5.55 -3.78
CA THR A 335 32.54 -7.04 -3.64
C THR A 335 32.13 -7.48 -2.24
N ASP A 336 31.79 -6.57 -1.35
CA ASP A 336 31.46 -6.86 0.07
C ASP A 336 29.99 -7.24 0.29
N GLY A 337 29.16 -7.22 -0.76
CA GLY A 337 27.74 -7.56 -0.74
C GLY A 337 26.80 -6.48 -0.20
N ARG A 338 27.30 -5.29 0.15
CA ARG A 338 26.47 -4.20 0.69
C ARG A 338 25.50 -3.66 -0.34
N ALA A 339 25.97 -3.32 -1.55
CA ALA A 339 25.13 -2.80 -2.62
C ALA A 339 23.97 -3.77 -2.94
N HIS A 340 24.28 -5.07 -3.07
CA HIS A 340 23.27 -6.10 -3.27
C HIS A 340 22.25 -6.18 -2.12
N THR A 341 22.72 -6.18 -0.86
CA THR A 341 21.86 -6.26 0.31
C THR A 341 20.92 -5.06 0.40
N GLU A 342 21.41 -3.87 0.13
CA GLU A 342 20.63 -2.64 0.11
C GLU A 342 19.62 -2.64 -1.05
N CYS A 343 20.03 -3.07 -2.23
CA CYS A 343 19.17 -3.27 -3.40
C CYS A 343 17.98 -4.17 -3.07
N VAL A 344 18.20 -5.32 -2.42
CA VAL A 344 17.12 -6.21 -1.96
C VAL A 344 16.18 -5.49 -0.99
N ARG A 345 16.71 -4.72 -0.04
CA ARG A 345 15.90 -4.00 0.96
C ARG A 345 15.05 -2.90 0.33
N LEU A 346 15.63 -2.05 -0.51
CA LEU A 346 14.91 -0.97 -1.19
C LEU A 346 13.87 -1.51 -2.18
N SER A 347 14.17 -2.60 -2.87
CA SER A 347 13.21 -3.28 -3.73
C SER A 347 12.03 -3.84 -2.92
N ARG A 348 12.28 -4.51 -1.81
CA ARG A 348 11.21 -5.00 -0.93
C ARG A 348 10.34 -3.89 -0.37
N LEU A 349 10.93 -2.72 -0.10
CA LEU A 349 10.19 -1.53 0.30
C LEU A 349 9.29 -1.03 -0.82
N ALA A 350 9.78 -0.97 -2.06
CA ALA A 350 9.00 -0.63 -3.24
C ALA A 350 7.80 -1.58 -3.44
N TRP A 351 8.00 -2.89 -3.29
CA TRP A 351 6.91 -3.87 -3.34
C TRP A 351 5.86 -3.65 -2.25
N CYS A 352 6.26 -3.22 -1.05
CA CYS A 352 5.30 -2.86 0.00
C CYS A 352 4.47 -1.64 -0.40
N ALA A 353 5.07 -0.63 -1.03
CA ALA A 353 4.36 0.55 -1.53
C ALA A 353 3.34 0.18 -2.63
N LEU A 354 3.74 -0.65 -3.59
CA LEU A 354 2.84 -1.18 -4.63
C LEU A 354 1.66 -1.95 -4.03
N ALA A 355 1.91 -2.76 -2.99
CA ALA A 355 0.85 -3.47 -2.27
C ALA A 355 -0.16 -2.51 -1.63
N VAL A 356 0.32 -1.44 -1.00
CA VAL A 356 -0.52 -0.43 -0.34
C VAL A 356 -1.39 0.30 -1.37
N GLY A 357 -0.82 0.70 -2.51
CA GLY A 357 -1.57 1.36 -3.58
C GLY A 357 -2.67 0.47 -4.17
N THR A 358 -2.35 -0.77 -4.50
CA THR A 358 -3.33 -1.73 -5.03
C THR A 358 -4.40 -2.09 -4.01
N ALA A 359 -4.03 -2.26 -2.73
CA ALA A 359 -4.98 -2.52 -1.65
C ALA A 359 -5.92 -1.31 -1.43
N GLN A 360 -5.44 -0.08 -1.64
CA GLN A 360 -6.27 1.12 -1.63
C GLN A 360 -7.30 1.09 -2.79
N ALA A 361 -6.88 0.68 -3.99
CA ALA A 361 -7.80 0.52 -5.12
C ALA A 361 -8.91 -0.50 -4.81
N VAL A 362 -8.56 -1.62 -4.17
CA VAL A 362 -9.55 -2.61 -3.71
C VAL A 362 -10.54 -1.98 -2.73
N LEU A 363 -10.06 -1.29 -1.70
CA LEU A 363 -10.91 -0.66 -0.69
C LEU A 363 -11.87 0.37 -1.30
N ASP A 364 -11.34 1.27 -2.15
CA ASP A 364 -12.14 2.30 -2.81
C ASP A 364 -13.28 1.68 -3.62
N TYR A 365 -12.95 0.66 -4.41
CA TYR A 365 -13.92 -0.02 -5.28
C TYR A 365 -14.99 -0.80 -4.51
N VAL A 366 -14.59 -1.62 -3.55
CA VAL A 366 -15.54 -2.46 -2.80
C VAL A 366 -16.45 -1.63 -1.91
N LYS A 367 -15.96 -0.50 -1.37
CA LYS A 367 -16.75 0.43 -0.57
C LYS A 367 -17.95 0.96 -1.35
N ASP A 368 -17.74 1.38 -2.59
CA ASP A 368 -18.81 1.90 -3.44
C ASP A 368 -19.73 0.76 -3.89
N TYR A 369 -19.17 -0.36 -4.36
CA TYR A 369 -19.91 -1.54 -4.80
C TYR A 369 -20.88 -2.08 -3.73
N VAL A 370 -20.44 -2.24 -2.47
CA VAL A 370 -21.30 -2.81 -1.41
C VAL A 370 -22.44 -1.88 -0.99
N ASN A 371 -22.30 -0.57 -1.24
CA ASN A 371 -23.34 0.42 -0.98
C ASN A 371 -24.36 0.52 -2.13
N GLU A 372 -23.96 0.22 -3.34
CA GLU A 372 -24.81 0.27 -4.53
C GLU A 372 -25.50 -1.07 -4.81
N ARG A 373 -24.80 -2.18 -4.56
CA ARG A 373 -25.34 -3.52 -4.82
C ARG A 373 -26.44 -3.88 -3.85
N GLU A 374 -27.63 -4.09 -4.37
CA GLU A 374 -28.77 -4.56 -3.60
C GLU A 374 -28.94 -6.10 -3.69
N ALA A 375 -29.21 -6.71 -2.56
CA ALA A 375 -29.65 -8.10 -2.46
C ALA A 375 -30.66 -8.23 -1.31
N PHE A 376 -31.72 -9.00 -1.55
CA PHE A 376 -32.82 -9.16 -0.58
C PHE A 376 -33.50 -7.85 -0.20
N GLY A 377 -33.54 -6.88 -1.13
CA GLY A 377 -34.26 -5.61 -1.00
C GLY A 377 -33.54 -4.51 -0.23
N GLU A 378 -32.22 -4.63 -0.02
CA GLU A 378 -31.39 -3.60 0.61
C GLU A 378 -29.93 -3.69 0.13
N PRO A 379 -29.12 -2.60 0.25
CA PRO A 379 -27.69 -2.65 0.00
C PRO A 379 -27.00 -3.74 0.80
N ILE A 380 -26.04 -4.45 0.18
CA ILE A 380 -25.33 -5.53 0.88
C ILE A 380 -24.46 -5.03 2.02
N SER A 381 -24.07 -3.75 2.02
CA SER A 381 -23.37 -3.09 3.14
C SER A 381 -24.16 -3.11 4.46
N HIS A 382 -25.47 -3.32 4.42
CA HIS A 382 -26.29 -3.48 5.62
C HIS A 382 -26.11 -4.85 6.31
N ARG A 383 -25.44 -5.79 5.67
CA ARG A 383 -25.06 -7.08 6.28
C ARG A 383 -23.84 -6.89 7.15
N GLN A 384 -23.93 -7.22 8.42
CA GLN A 384 -22.84 -7.03 9.39
C GLN A 384 -21.53 -7.71 8.93
N SER A 385 -21.60 -8.90 8.34
CA SER A 385 -20.43 -9.59 7.83
C SER A 385 -19.74 -8.85 6.68
N VAL A 386 -20.51 -8.21 5.79
CA VAL A 386 -19.99 -7.37 4.70
C VAL A 386 -19.34 -6.11 5.25
N ALA A 387 -20.04 -5.41 6.17
CA ALA A 387 -19.51 -4.20 6.80
C ALA A 387 -18.20 -4.46 7.56
N PHE A 388 -18.09 -5.59 8.27
CA PHE A 388 -16.87 -5.97 8.98
C PHE A 388 -15.73 -6.31 8.01
N MET A 389 -16.01 -7.03 6.92
CA MET A 389 -14.97 -7.33 5.92
C MET A 389 -14.39 -6.07 5.28
N VAL A 390 -15.22 -5.06 4.95
CA VAL A 390 -14.74 -3.76 4.47
C VAL A 390 -13.93 -3.02 5.54
N ALA A 391 -14.36 -3.08 6.80
CA ALA A 391 -13.63 -2.48 7.92
C ALA A 391 -12.27 -3.17 8.15
N ASP A 392 -12.21 -4.49 8.04
CA ASP A 392 -10.96 -5.27 8.16
C ASP A 392 -9.99 -4.90 7.04
N ILE A 393 -10.45 -4.79 5.78
CA ILE A 393 -9.62 -4.29 4.67
C ILE A 393 -9.04 -2.92 5.01
N ALA A 394 -9.84 -1.98 5.51
CA ALA A 394 -9.39 -0.64 5.85
C ALA A 394 -8.34 -0.63 6.98
N ILE A 395 -8.53 -1.44 8.02
CA ILE A 395 -7.62 -1.55 9.16
C ILE A 395 -6.28 -2.13 8.72
N GLU A 396 -6.30 -3.24 7.97
CA GLU A 396 -5.09 -3.91 7.50
C GLU A 396 -4.32 -3.04 6.50
N LEU A 397 -5.00 -2.35 5.59
CA LEU A 397 -4.40 -1.39 4.67
C LEU A 397 -3.68 -0.27 5.42
N GLN A 398 -4.28 0.32 6.45
CA GLN A 398 -3.62 1.36 7.25
C GLN A 398 -2.39 0.83 7.99
N ALA A 399 -2.45 -0.40 8.50
CA ALA A 399 -1.31 -1.04 9.12
C ALA A 399 -0.14 -1.26 8.12
N MET A 400 -0.44 -1.74 6.90
CA MET A 400 0.52 -1.89 5.82
C MET A 400 1.16 -0.55 5.47
N ARG A 401 0.35 0.50 5.27
CA ARG A 401 0.81 1.85 4.91
C ARG A 401 1.75 2.43 5.98
N LEU A 402 1.36 2.39 7.24
CA LEU A 402 2.16 2.95 8.32
C LEU A 402 3.52 2.24 8.48
N LEU A 403 3.58 0.92 8.32
CA LEU A 403 4.85 0.20 8.36
C LEU A 403 5.72 0.51 7.14
N THR A 404 5.12 0.62 5.95
CA THR A 404 5.83 0.97 4.71
C THR A 404 6.41 2.38 4.80
N TRP A 405 5.61 3.36 5.15
CA TRP A 405 6.06 4.76 5.30
C TRP A 405 7.10 4.93 6.40
N LYS A 406 6.98 4.18 7.50
CA LYS A 406 8.00 4.15 8.54
C LYS A 406 9.33 3.62 8.00
N ALA A 407 9.31 2.57 7.19
CA ALA A 407 10.53 2.03 6.59
C ALA A 407 11.11 3.02 5.57
N ALA A 408 10.28 3.66 4.74
CA ALA A 408 10.67 4.68 3.77
C ALA A 408 11.30 5.92 4.44
N SER A 409 10.67 6.45 5.49
CA SER A 409 11.19 7.58 6.27
C SER A 409 12.55 7.26 6.91
N ARG A 410 12.79 6.00 7.31
CA ARG A 410 14.11 5.58 7.80
C ARG A 410 15.14 5.48 6.67
N ALA A 411 14.74 4.91 5.53
CA ALA A 411 15.61 4.82 4.35
C ALA A 411 16.04 6.21 3.85
N ALA A 412 15.11 7.17 3.81
CA ALA A 412 15.41 8.55 3.42
C ALA A 412 16.42 9.26 4.34
N ARG A 413 16.53 8.81 5.60
CA ARG A 413 17.54 9.33 6.54
C ARG A 413 18.86 8.54 6.57
N GLY A 414 19.01 7.51 5.74
CA GLY A 414 20.18 6.64 5.75
C GLY A 414 20.28 5.73 6.99
N ASP A 415 19.17 5.51 7.71
CA ASP A 415 19.12 4.58 8.85
C ASP A 415 19.17 3.11 8.40
N ASP A 416 19.61 2.18 9.27
CA ASP A 416 19.41 0.75 9.00
C ASP A 416 17.93 0.39 8.94
N VAL A 417 17.49 -0.08 7.78
CA VAL A 417 16.09 -0.40 7.49
C VAL A 417 15.78 -1.90 7.52
N ALA A 418 16.76 -2.77 7.75
CA ALA A 418 16.60 -4.22 7.65
C ALA A 418 15.36 -4.74 8.39
N ARG A 419 15.22 -4.37 9.67
CA ARG A 419 14.07 -4.78 10.48
C ARG A 419 12.76 -4.14 10.03
N ALA A 420 12.78 -2.85 9.68
CA ALA A 420 11.57 -2.12 9.31
C ALA A 420 10.99 -2.65 7.99
N VAL A 421 11.84 -2.87 6.99
CA VAL A 421 11.48 -3.46 5.70
C VAL A 421 11.02 -4.91 5.87
N GLY A 422 11.71 -5.72 6.69
CA GLY A 422 11.30 -7.09 6.97
C GLY A 422 9.88 -7.19 7.55
N LEU A 423 9.54 -6.33 8.53
CA LEU A 423 8.20 -6.28 9.11
C LEU A 423 7.15 -5.79 8.11
N ALA A 424 7.45 -4.75 7.33
CA ALA A 424 6.55 -4.25 6.28
C ALA A 424 6.30 -5.33 5.22
N ARG A 425 7.35 -5.98 4.73
CA ARG A 425 7.26 -7.07 3.74
C ARG A 425 6.39 -8.23 4.21
N GLN A 426 6.62 -8.69 5.45
CA GLN A 426 5.82 -9.76 6.05
C GLN A 426 4.34 -9.40 6.08
N LEU A 427 4.01 -8.21 6.58
CA LEU A 427 2.64 -7.76 6.69
C LEU A 427 2.01 -7.57 5.31
N CYS A 428 2.69 -6.89 4.38
CA CYS A 428 2.16 -6.61 3.05
C CYS A 428 1.94 -7.90 2.24
N ALA A 429 2.83 -8.89 2.34
CA ALA A 429 2.65 -10.18 1.68
C ALA A 429 1.43 -10.95 2.19
N GLU A 430 1.22 -10.98 3.51
CA GLU A 430 0.07 -11.67 4.12
C GLU A 430 -1.24 -10.91 3.90
N LYS A 431 -1.26 -9.61 4.23
CA LYS A 431 -2.49 -8.81 4.22
C LYS A 431 -2.89 -8.36 2.83
N GLY A 432 -1.94 -8.08 1.95
CA GLY A 432 -2.23 -7.78 0.54
C GLY A 432 -2.97 -8.93 -0.14
N MET A 433 -2.49 -10.17 0.05
CA MET A 433 -3.17 -11.36 -0.45
C MET A 433 -4.58 -11.51 0.16
N ARG A 434 -4.75 -11.24 1.46
CA ARG A 434 -6.04 -11.30 2.15
C ARG A 434 -7.01 -10.24 1.62
N ILE A 435 -6.55 -9.00 1.46
CA ILE A 435 -7.34 -7.88 0.92
C ILE A 435 -7.82 -8.19 -0.50
N GLY A 436 -6.95 -8.74 -1.35
CA GLY A 436 -7.33 -9.16 -2.70
C GLY A 436 -8.41 -10.24 -2.69
N LEU A 437 -8.29 -11.24 -1.81
CA LEU A 437 -9.28 -12.31 -1.65
C LEU A 437 -10.63 -11.76 -1.16
N ASP A 438 -10.62 -10.89 -0.14
CA ASP A 438 -11.83 -10.29 0.42
C ASP A 438 -12.49 -9.34 -0.59
N GLY A 439 -11.71 -8.65 -1.44
CA GLY A 439 -12.22 -7.87 -2.57
C GLY A 439 -13.04 -8.72 -3.54
N VAL A 440 -12.52 -9.86 -3.97
CA VAL A 440 -13.25 -10.82 -4.82
C VAL A 440 -14.48 -11.36 -4.09
N GLN A 441 -14.37 -11.73 -2.82
CA GLN A 441 -15.46 -12.26 -2.01
C GLN A 441 -16.61 -11.26 -1.86
N LEU A 442 -16.32 -9.97 -1.67
CA LEU A 442 -17.33 -8.91 -1.51
C LEU A 442 -18.18 -8.70 -2.77
N LEU A 443 -17.64 -9.00 -3.95
CA LEU A 443 -18.39 -8.96 -5.20
C LEU A 443 -19.22 -10.24 -5.46
N GLY A 444 -19.02 -11.29 -4.67
CA GLY A 444 -19.71 -12.57 -4.86
C GLY A 444 -19.45 -13.15 -6.26
N GLY A 445 -20.49 -13.54 -6.98
CA GLY A 445 -20.35 -14.09 -8.35
C GLY A 445 -19.69 -13.14 -9.34
N HIS A 446 -19.84 -11.82 -9.18
CA HIS A 446 -19.19 -10.81 -10.01
C HIS A 446 -17.67 -10.73 -9.78
N GLY A 447 -17.17 -11.17 -8.63
CA GLY A 447 -15.71 -11.22 -8.39
C GLY A 447 -14.97 -12.26 -9.23
N PHE A 448 -15.71 -13.18 -9.88
CA PHE A 448 -15.14 -14.22 -10.74
C PHE A 448 -14.97 -13.77 -12.21
N VAL A 449 -15.65 -12.70 -12.63
CA VAL A 449 -15.65 -12.25 -14.03
C VAL A 449 -14.78 -11.02 -14.23
N LYS A 450 -14.24 -10.86 -15.44
CA LYS A 450 -13.31 -9.78 -15.78
C LYS A 450 -13.98 -8.40 -15.95
N GLU A 451 -15.30 -8.31 -15.80
CA GLU A 451 -16.04 -7.03 -15.83
C GLU A 451 -15.63 -6.10 -14.67
N HIS A 452 -15.13 -6.68 -13.58
CA HIS A 452 -14.69 -5.96 -12.39
C HIS A 452 -13.18 -6.12 -12.17
N PRO A 453 -12.47 -5.06 -11.76
CA PRO A 453 -11.01 -5.08 -11.66
C PRO A 453 -10.46 -5.89 -10.46
N VAL A 454 -11.30 -6.28 -9.51
CA VAL A 454 -10.87 -6.93 -8.26
C VAL A 454 -10.15 -8.27 -8.49
N GLU A 455 -10.50 -9.02 -9.55
CA GLU A 455 -9.85 -10.27 -9.90
C GLU A 455 -8.40 -10.04 -10.34
N ARG A 456 -8.11 -8.95 -11.08
CA ARG A 456 -6.77 -8.55 -11.47
C ARG A 456 -5.96 -8.12 -10.25
N TRP A 457 -6.49 -7.24 -9.41
CA TRP A 457 -5.84 -6.81 -8.18
C TRP A 457 -5.54 -7.97 -7.22
N TYR A 458 -6.45 -8.96 -7.12
CA TYR A 458 -6.20 -10.19 -6.38
C TYR A 458 -4.98 -10.95 -6.92
N ARG A 459 -4.87 -11.08 -8.25
CA ARG A 459 -3.73 -11.74 -8.90
C ARG A 459 -2.43 -10.99 -8.65
N ASP A 460 -2.46 -9.67 -8.77
CA ASP A 460 -1.29 -8.80 -8.62
C ASP A 460 -0.79 -8.73 -7.17
N LEU A 461 -1.69 -8.62 -6.19
CA LEU A 461 -1.32 -8.59 -4.77
C LEU A 461 -0.59 -9.86 -4.31
N ARG A 462 -0.73 -10.98 -5.01
CA ARG A 462 0.04 -12.19 -4.72
C ARG A 462 1.52 -12.05 -5.06
N ALA A 463 1.88 -11.16 -5.98
CA ALA A 463 3.27 -10.91 -6.36
C ALA A 463 4.14 -10.46 -5.19
N ILE A 464 3.55 -9.78 -4.19
CA ILE A 464 4.28 -9.22 -3.04
C ILE A 464 5.06 -10.29 -2.27
N GLY A 465 4.52 -11.50 -2.17
CA GLY A 465 5.18 -12.62 -1.49
C GLY A 465 6.23 -13.35 -2.33
N VAL A 466 6.29 -13.09 -3.65
CA VAL A 466 7.05 -13.88 -4.61
C VAL A 466 8.15 -13.06 -5.27
N MET A 467 7.84 -11.81 -5.67
CA MET A 467 8.75 -10.97 -6.44
C MET A 467 9.89 -10.39 -5.61
N GLU A 468 11.07 -10.36 -6.20
CA GLU A 468 12.26 -9.67 -5.69
C GLU A 468 12.88 -8.86 -6.84
N GLY A 469 13.44 -7.70 -6.55
CA GLY A 469 13.94 -6.80 -7.59
C GLY A 469 12.83 -6.04 -8.29
N ALA A 470 12.98 -5.77 -9.55
CA ALA A 470 12.08 -5.09 -10.48
C ALA A 470 11.92 -3.58 -10.26
N VAL A 471 11.68 -3.12 -9.05
CA VAL A 471 11.49 -1.70 -8.69
C VAL A 471 12.36 -1.33 -7.49
N LEU A 472 12.78 -0.07 -7.42
CA LEU A 472 13.51 0.53 -6.28
C LEU A 472 12.84 1.83 -5.85
N VAL A 473 12.94 2.15 -4.57
CA VAL A 473 12.54 3.45 -3.99
C VAL A 473 13.69 4.20 -3.39
#